data_493c7af23c81991fdb6ba15326d1034c
#
_entry.id   493c7af23c81991fdb6ba15326d1034c
#
_cell.length_a   1.000
_cell.length_b   1.000
_cell.length_c   1.000
_cell.angle_alpha   90.00
_cell.angle_beta   90.00
_cell.angle_gamma   90.00
#
_symmetry.space_group_name_H-M   'P 1'
#
loop_
_entity.id
_entity.type
_entity.pdbx_description
1 polymer ?
#
loop_
_entity_poly.entity_id
_entity_poly.type
_entity_poly.pdbx_seq_one_letter_code
_entity_poly.pdbx_strand_id
1 'polypeptide(L)'
;IRDRYFALQNLLDKLKASNALSRDAWDSIKTVLWHTQGSGKTAFAYFATNVLRDFFSEKRIVTKFYFIVDRLDLLTQSSIEFADRGMTIAKIESKSDFAENIASPAITDISSQRGVYKETMNVVNIQKFSDESKVDMKGMKGIQRIYFIDEVHRGYKEAGIFLANLLGADPKGLFIGLTGTPILAKKEKDENGNVKIIRPGTTDFFDSYLHKYYYNKSIADGYTLPIKKESISTRFKSDIKKMYFGYPNYHKRL
;
A
#
# COMPACT_ATOMS: atom_id res chain seq x y z
N ILE A 1 -9.37 15.23 8.16
CA ILE A 1 -8.09 15.95 8.23
C ILE A 1 -7.29 15.48 9.46
N ARG A 2 -7.87 15.49 10.65
CA ARG A 2 -7.21 15.18 11.93
C ARG A 2 -6.50 13.81 11.95
N ASP A 3 -7.16 12.74 11.50
CA ASP A 3 -6.58 11.39 11.53
C ASP A 3 -5.41 11.23 10.55
N ARG A 4 -5.42 11.96 9.44
CA ARG A 4 -4.27 12.01 8.51
C ARG A 4 -3.09 12.74 9.12
N TYR A 5 -3.35 13.82 9.87
CA TYR A 5 -2.30 14.53 10.59
C TYR A 5 -1.63 13.63 11.64
N PHE A 6 -2.41 12.90 12.46
CA PHE A 6 -1.85 11.95 13.42
C PHE A 6 -1.05 10.83 12.74
N ALA A 7 -1.52 10.34 11.60
CA ALA A 7 -0.77 9.35 10.83
C ALA A 7 0.58 9.91 10.36
N LEU A 8 0.64 11.17 9.91
CA LEU A 8 1.89 11.82 9.52
C LEU A 8 2.83 12.03 10.71
N GLN A 9 2.30 12.46 11.86
CA GLN A 9 3.12 12.59 13.08
C GLN A 9 3.71 11.25 13.50
N ASN A 10 2.90 10.19 13.54
CA ASN A 10 3.38 8.85 13.87
C ASN A 10 4.46 8.36 12.88
N LEU A 11 4.36 8.73 11.60
CA LEU A 11 5.38 8.40 10.61
C LEU A 11 6.69 9.12 10.91
N LEU A 12 6.64 10.41 11.17
CA LEU A 12 7.82 11.20 11.55
C LEU A 12 8.47 10.70 12.85
N ASP A 13 7.67 10.32 13.84
CA ASP A 13 8.19 9.81 15.11
C ASP A 13 8.90 8.46 14.92
N LYS A 14 8.34 7.57 14.07
CA LYS A 14 9.03 6.33 13.68
C LYS A 14 10.35 6.60 12.96
N LEU A 15 10.36 7.55 12.04
CA LEU A 15 11.57 7.96 11.33
C LEU A 15 12.64 8.53 12.25
N LYS A 16 12.26 9.34 13.22
CA LYS A 16 13.16 9.87 14.24
C LYS A 16 13.70 8.78 15.16
N ALA A 17 12.83 7.85 15.58
CA ALA A 17 13.19 6.76 16.48
C ALA A 17 14.11 5.70 15.85
N SER A 18 14.04 5.51 14.52
CA SER A 18 14.82 4.49 13.80
C SER A 18 16.31 4.82 13.64
N ASN A 19 16.85 5.82 14.37
CA ASN A 19 18.23 6.31 14.21
C ASN A 19 18.61 6.61 12.75
N ALA A 20 17.64 7.00 11.96
CA ALA A 20 17.78 7.41 10.56
C ALA A 20 18.77 8.57 10.34
N LEU A 21 19.62 8.83 11.32
CA LEU A 21 20.59 9.90 11.34
C LEU A 21 21.89 9.52 10.64
N SER A 22 22.17 8.22 10.42
CA SER A 22 23.34 7.80 9.64
C SER A 22 22.89 7.09 8.36
N ARG A 23 23.42 7.54 7.23
CA ARG A 23 23.14 6.98 5.90
C ARG A 23 23.36 5.46 5.79
N ASP A 24 24.21 4.90 6.64
CA ASP A 24 24.64 3.50 6.56
C ASP A 24 23.90 2.56 7.51
N ALA A 25 23.20 3.10 8.53
CA ALA A 25 22.51 2.34 9.59
C ALA A 25 20.98 2.36 9.49
N TRP A 26 20.44 2.74 8.33
CA TRP A 26 19.00 2.79 8.11
C TRP A 26 18.42 1.41 7.93
N ASP A 27 17.57 0.99 8.85
CA ASP A 27 16.73 -0.18 8.68
C ASP A 27 15.45 0.16 7.92
N SER A 28 15.02 -0.73 7.04
CA SER A 28 13.75 -0.59 6.32
C SER A 28 12.60 -0.40 7.29
N ILE A 29 11.83 0.67 7.11
CA ILE A 29 10.58 0.87 7.84
C ILE A 29 9.43 0.36 6.98
N LYS A 30 8.70 -0.62 7.51
CA LYS A 30 7.52 -1.23 6.89
C LYS A 30 6.32 -0.95 7.77
N THR A 31 5.42 -0.08 7.33
CA THR A 31 4.26 0.32 8.14
C THR A 31 2.99 0.37 7.32
N VAL A 32 1.84 0.23 7.96
CA VAL A 32 0.53 0.20 7.29
C VAL A 32 -0.40 1.29 7.82
N LEU A 33 -0.98 2.05 6.91
CA LEU A 33 -2.11 2.92 7.17
C LEU A 33 -3.41 2.11 6.99
N TRP A 34 -4.07 1.79 8.09
CA TRP A 34 -5.38 1.15 8.06
C TRP A 34 -6.48 2.20 8.13
N HIS A 35 -6.89 2.66 6.98
CA HIS A 35 -7.97 3.62 6.84
C HIS A 35 -9.06 3.06 5.94
N THR A 36 -10.32 3.20 6.34
CA THR A 36 -11.46 2.72 5.57
C THR A 36 -11.49 3.30 4.16
N GLN A 37 -12.21 2.66 3.26
CA GLN A 37 -12.37 3.13 1.88
C GLN A 37 -13.03 4.53 1.87
N GLY A 38 -12.62 5.39 0.94
CA GLY A 38 -13.11 6.76 0.86
C GLY A 38 -12.53 7.75 1.90
N SER A 39 -11.69 7.31 2.83
CA SER A 39 -11.09 8.16 3.87
C SER A 39 -9.93 9.06 3.39
N GLY A 40 -9.58 9.01 2.10
CA GLY A 40 -8.52 9.82 1.50
C GLY A 40 -7.11 9.26 1.70
N LYS A 41 -6.92 7.95 1.50
CA LYS A 41 -5.59 7.30 1.53
C LYS A 41 -4.62 7.90 0.49
N THR A 42 -5.09 8.17 -0.73
CA THR A 42 -4.28 8.82 -1.78
C THR A 42 -3.88 10.24 -1.37
N ALA A 43 -4.80 10.99 -0.77
CA ALA A 43 -4.49 12.31 -0.24
C ALA A 43 -3.46 12.25 0.90
N PHE A 44 -3.51 11.20 1.74
CA PHE A 44 -2.47 10.97 2.74
C PHE A 44 -1.10 10.77 2.07
N ALA A 45 -1.02 9.94 1.02
CA ALA A 45 0.23 9.73 0.28
C ALA A 45 0.80 11.04 -0.28
N TYR A 46 -0.06 11.91 -0.84
CA TYR A 46 0.34 13.24 -1.30
C TYR A 46 0.95 14.08 -0.17
N PHE A 47 0.27 14.20 0.98
CA PHE A 47 0.79 14.97 2.11
C PHE A 47 2.05 14.35 2.70
N ALA A 48 2.10 13.02 2.77
CA ALA A 48 3.29 12.31 3.24
C ALA A 48 4.49 12.54 2.33
N THR A 49 4.30 12.62 1.02
CA THR A 49 5.37 12.96 0.06
C THR A 49 6.04 14.29 0.42
N ASN A 50 5.25 15.34 0.65
CA ASN A 50 5.79 16.65 0.99
C ASN A 50 6.54 16.62 2.34
N VAL A 51 5.94 16.02 3.36
CA VAL A 51 6.53 15.92 4.70
C VAL A 51 7.83 15.10 4.69
N LEU A 52 7.85 13.98 3.96
CA LEU A 52 9.02 13.12 3.86
C LEU A 52 10.13 13.76 3.05
N ARG A 53 9.80 14.43 1.95
CA ARG A 53 10.78 15.21 1.19
C ARG A 53 11.48 16.22 2.08
N ASP A 54 10.71 17.02 2.83
CA ASP A 54 11.27 18.05 3.70
C ASP A 54 12.15 17.43 4.80
N PHE A 55 11.67 16.34 5.44
CA PHE A 55 12.43 15.61 6.46
C PHE A 55 13.78 15.06 5.95
N PHE A 56 13.80 14.48 4.75
CA PHE A 56 15.02 13.94 4.16
C PHE A 56 15.92 15.02 3.57
N SER A 57 15.35 16.12 3.05
CA SER A 57 16.08 17.27 2.53
C SER A 57 16.96 17.92 3.60
N GLU A 58 16.45 18.07 4.84
CA GLU A 58 17.21 18.55 5.98
C GLU A 58 18.47 17.68 6.24
N LYS A 59 18.41 16.41 5.88
CA LYS A 59 19.51 15.44 5.99
C LYS A 59 20.38 15.33 4.74
N ARG A 60 20.13 16.18 3.73
CA ARG A 60 20.79 16.14 2.42
C ARG A 60 20.62 14.78 1.70
N ILE A 61 19.48 14.14 1.91
CA ILE A 61 19.08 12.89 1.26
C ILE A 61 17.99 13.21 0.24
N VAL A 62 18.20 12.76 -0.98
CA VAL A 62 17.24 12.91 -2.06
C VAL A 62 16.16 11.83 -1.92
N THR A 63 14.91 12.20 -2.13
CA THR A 63 13.78 11.27 -2.07
C THR A 63 13.29 10.89 -3.46
N LYS A 64 12.82 9.65 -3.61
CA LYS A 64 12.15 9.16 -4.81
C LYS A 64 10.89 8.41 -4.41
N PHE A 65 9.74 8.84 -4.96
CA PHE A 65 8.44 8.37 -4.53
C PHE A 65 7.80 7.46 -5.56
N TYR A 66 7.21 6.37 -5.08
CA TYR A 66 6.49 5.38 -5.86
C TYR A 66 5.10 5.16 -5.27
N PHE A 67 4.09 5.17 -6.13
CA PHE A 67 2.73 4.79 -5.78
C PHE A 67 2.36 3.53 -6.56
N ILE A 68 2.24 2.43 -5.84
CA ILE A 68 2.06 1.10 -6.41
C ILE A 68 0.59 0.70 -6.30
N VAL A 69 -0.03 0.38 -7.44
CA VAL A 69 -1.43 -0.04 -7.54
C VAL A 69 -1.53 -1.43 -8.18
N ASP A 70 -2.58 -2.16 -7.81
CA ASP A 70 -2.84 -3.51 -8.35
C ASP A 70 -3.76 -3.52 -9.59
N ARG A 71 -4.40 -2.40 -9.93
CA ARG A 71 -5.39 -2.31 -11.01
C ARG A 71 -5.12 -1.11 -11.93
N LEU A 72 -5.40 -1.29 -13.22
CA LEU A 72 -5.17 -0.25 -14.23
C LEU A 72 -6.07 0.99 -14.05
N ASP A 73 -7.33 0.79 -13.63
CA ASP A 73 -8.24 1.88 -13.34
C ASP A 73 -7.74 2.74 -12.18
N LEU A 74 -7.16 2.12 -11.14
CA LEU A 74 -6.54 2.83 -10.02
C LEU A 74 -5.28 3.59 -10.43
N LEU A 75 -4.52 3.08 -11.42
CA LEU A 75 -3.37 3.80 -11.96
C LEU A 75 -3.81 5.13 -12.60
N THR A 76 -4.87 5.11 -13.40
CA THR A 76 -5.41 6.32 -14.03
C THR A 76 -5.97 7.29 -12.99
N GLN A 77 -6.80 6.78 -12.08
CA GLN A 77 -7.42 7.60 -11.03
C GLN A 77 -6.38 8.27 -10.12
N SER A 78 -5.41 7.50 -9.62
CA SER A 78 -4.36 8.06 -8.75
C SER A 78 -3.46 9.05 -9.48
N SER A 79 -3.16 8.79 -10.76
CA SER A 79 -2.38 9.72 -11.58
C SER A 79 -3.07 11.07 -11.72
N ILE A 80 -4.39 11.08 -11.99
CA ILE A 80 -5.18 12.30 -12.06
C ILE A 80 -5.18 13.00 -10.69
N GLU A 81 -5.44 12.25 -9.62
CA GLU A 81 -5.53 12.82 -8.27
C GLU A 81 -4.23 13.48 -7.81
N PHE A 82 -3.07 12.91 -8.14
CA PHE A 82 -1.77 13.53 -7.86
C PHE A 82 -1.48 14.72 -8.78
N ALA A 83 -1.82 14.62 -10.07
CA ALA A 83 -1.62 15.72 -11.03
C ALA A 83 -2.45 16.96 -10.67
N ASP A 84 -3.70 16.79 -10.26
CA ASP A 84 -4.60 17.87 -9.82
C ASP A 84 -4.06 18.59 -8.57
N ARG A 85 -3.21 17.92 -7.78
CA ARG A 85 -2.49 18.52 -6.64
C ARG A 85 -1.14 19.11 -7.02
N GLY A 86 -0.82 19.17 -8.31
CA GLY A 86 0.37 19.84 -8.84
C GLY A 86 1.62 18.97 -8.89
N MET A 87 1.52 17.63 -8.69
CA MET A 87 2.64 16.72 -8.85
C MET A 87 2.89 16.39 -10.34
N THR A 88 4.13 16.17 -10.70
CA THR A 88 4.48 15.52 -11.98
C THR A 88 4.28 14.03 -11.86
N ILE A 89 3.69 13.39 -12.88
CA ILE A 89 3.41 11.96 -12.87
C ILE A 89 4.29 11.26 -13.90
N ALA A 90 5.06 10.28 -13.44
CA ALA A 90 5.76 9.33 -14.28
C ALA A 90 5.04 7.97 -14.18
N LYS A 91 4.43 7.51 -15.28
CA LYS A 91 3.79 6.20 -15.34
C LYS A 91 4.83 5.16 -15.72
N ILE A 92 4.97 4.15 -14.89
CA ILE A 92 5.86 3.02 -15.13
C ILE A 92 5.01 1.83 -15.58
N GLU A 93 5.17 1.47 -16.84
CA GLU A 93 4.29 0.49 -17.48
C GLU A 93 4.94 -0.87 -17.72
N SER A 94 6.26 -0.95 -17.62
CA SER A 94 6.98 -2.21 -17.78
C SER A 94 7.94 -2.46 -16.62
N LYS A 95 8.39 -3.70 -16.51
CA LYS A 95 9.38 -4.12 -15.52
C LYS A 95 10.75 -3.53 -15.79
N SER A 96 11.15 -3.46 -17.07
CA SER A 96 12.39 -2.80 -17.51
C SER A 96 12.40 -1.34 -17.11
N ASP A 97 11.30 -0.61 -17.38
CA ASP A 97 11.16 0.80 -17.02
C ASP A 97 11.24 1.00 -15.50
N PHE A 98 10.68 0.06 -14.72
CA PHE A 98 10.75 0.11 -13.26
C PHE A 98 12.19 -0.08 -12.77
N ALA A 99 12.90 -1.09 -13.30
CA ALA A 99 14.28 -1.36 -12.93
C ALA A 99 15.21 -0.20 -13.33
N GLU A 100 15.03 0.36 -14.52
CA GLU A 100 15.77 1.52 -14.99
C GLU A 100 15.46 2.76 -14.14
N ASN A 101 14.18 3.00 -13.86
CA ASN A 101 13.77 4.12 -13.03
C ASN A 101 14.35 4.01 -11.62
N ILE A 102 14.34 2.82 -10.99
CA ILE A 102 14.95 2.61 -9.66
C ILE A 102 16.46 2.82 -9.68
N ALA A 103 17.14 2.33 -10.72
CA ALA A 103 18.60 2.47 -10.88
C ALA A 103 19.03 3.89 -11.26
N SER A 104 18.13 4.69 -11.85
CA SER A 104 18.43 6.05 -12.26
C SER A 104 18.60 6.99 -11.06
N PRO A 105 19.66 7.81 -11.05
CA PRO A 105 19.80 8.89 -10.07
C PRO A 105 18.83 10.05 -10.36
N ALA A 106 18.26 10.12 -11.55
CA ALA A 106 17.45 11.22 -12.00
C ALA A 106 16.20 11.40 -11.12
N ILE A 107 16.23 12.46 -10.36
CA ILE A 107 15.03 13.10 -9.87
C ILE A 107 14.50 13.82 -11.08
N THR A 108 13.47 13.28 -11.64
CA THR A 108 12.92 13.70 -12.90
C THR A 108 12.54 15.16 -12.91
N ASP A 109 12.80 15.73 -14.05
CA ASP A 109 12.36 17.01 -14.56
C ASP A 109 12.84 18.27 -13.84
N ILE A 110 14.08 18.63 -14.17
CA ILE A 110 14.52 20.02 -14.24
C ILE A 110 13.88 20.70 -15.49
N SER A 111 12.66 20.37 -15.85
CA SER A 111 12.00 20.96 -17.00
C SER A 111 11.21 22.22 -16.66
N SER A 112 11.52 22.88 -15.57
CA SER A 112 10.91 24.16 -15.32
C SER A 112 11.85 25.32 -15.63
N GLN A 113 11.63 25.93 -16.72
CA GLN A 113 12.21 27.25 -17.11
C GLN A 113 11.96 28.37 -16.06
N ARG A 114 11.42 28.05 -14.87
CA ARG A 114 11.07 29.00 -13.82
C ARG A 114 11.49 28.59 -12.40
N GLY A 115 12.37 27.60 -12.22
CA GLY A 115 12.89 27.25 -10.89
C GLY A 115 11.86 26.67 -9.89
N VAL A 116 10.68 26.28 -10.34
CA VAL A 116 9.68 25.59 -9.50
C VAL A 116 9.91 24.10 -9.60
N TYR A 117 10.48 23.51 -8.57
CA TYR A 117 10.61 22.05 -8.46
C TYR A 117 9.22 21.44 -8.28
N LYS A 118 8.75 20.69 -9.27
CA LYS A 118 7.56 19.85 -9.11
C LYS A 118 8.02 18.47 -8.65
N GLU A 119 7.44 18.01 -7.56
CA GLU A 119 7.66 16.65 -7.08
C GLU A 119 7.11 15.64 -8.07
N THR A 120 7.86 14.57 -8.32
CA THR A 120 7.43 13.51 -9.23
C THR A 120 6.95 12.30 -8.45
N MET A 121 5.73 11.85 -8.74
CA MET A 121 5.21 10.58 -8.29
C MET A 121 5.34 9.53 -9.40
N ASN A 122 6.10 8.47 -9.15
CA ASN A 122 6.20 7.34 -10.05
C ASN A 122 5.03 6.38 -9.77
N VAL A 123 4.08 6.29 -10.68
CA VAL A 123 2.90 5.42 -10.51
C VAL A 123 3.14 4.11 -11.25
N VAL A 124 3.04 3.00 -10.52
CA VAL A 124 3.43 1.66 -10.96
C VAL A 124 2.25 0.71 -10.87
N ASN A 125 1.96 -0.04 -11.94
CA ASN A 125 0.98 -1.11 -11.91
C ASN A 125 1.67 -2.47 -11.66
N ILE A 126 1.36 -3.09 -10.52
CA ILE A 126 1.95 -4.36 -10.10
C ILE A 126 1.55 -5.57 -10.97
N GLN A 127 0.36 -5.56 -11.60
CA GLN A 127 -0.10 -6.69 -12.42
C GLN A 127 0.78 -6.95 -13.64
N LYS A 128 1.49 -5.93 -14.11
CA LYS A 128 2.43 -6.07 -15.23
C LYS A 128 3.77 -6.73 -14.84
N PHE A 129 3.96 -7.06 -13.56
CA PHE A 129 5.20 -7.59 -13.00
C PHE A 129 5.09 -9.05 -12.52
N SER A 130 4.11 -9.80 -13.00
CA SER A 130 3.76 -11.16 -12.53
C SER A 130 4.83 -12.24 -12.73
N ASP A 131 5.93 -11.95 -13.43
CA ASP A 131 7.00 -12.91 -13.67
C ASP A 131 8.07 -12.90 -12.58
N GLU A 132 8.61 -14.08 -12.28
CA GLU A 132 9.54 -14.46 -11.21
C GLU A 132 10.89 -13.74 -11.20
N SER A 133 11.13 -12.80 -12.08
CA SER A 133 12.41 -12.14 -12.21
C SER A 133 12.65 -11.12 -11.09
N LYS A 134 13.69 -11.37 -10.33
CA LYS A 134 14.23 -10.44 -9.32
C LYS A 134 14.57 -9.10 -9.97
N VAL A 135 14.08 -8.02 -9.40
CA VAL A 135 14.56 -6.68 -9.74
C VAL A 135 15.88 -6.51 -9.00
N ASP A 136 16.99 -6.45 -9.71
CA ASP A 136 18.30 -6.16 -9.09
C ASP A 136 18.35 -4.68 -8.73
N MET A 137 18.05 -4.40 -7.48
CA MET A 137 18.04 -3.04 -6.93
C MET A 137 19.42 -2.70 -6.37
N LYS A 138 20.41 -2.52 -7.21
CA LYS A 138 21.68 -1.94 -6.77
C LYS A 138 21.42 -0.51 -6.28
N GLY A 139 21.29 -0.39 -4.96
CA GLY A 139 20.95 0.85 -4.30
C GLY A 139 21.97 1.94 -4.57
N MET A 140 21.53 3.06 -5.14
CA MET A 140 22.36 4.26 -5.22
C MET A 140 22.48 4.91 -3.85
N LYS A 141 23.70 5.20 -3.45
CA LYS A 141 23.95 5.97 -2.21
C LYS A 141 23.34 7.37 -2.34
N GLY A 142 22.68 7.82 -1.30
CA GLY A 142 22.15 9.17 -1.20
C GLY A 142 20.71 9.37 -1.71
N ILE A 143 20.04 8.29 -2.13
CA ILE A 143 18.62 8.33 -2.52
C ILE A 143 17.80 7.49 -1.54
N GLN A 144 16.77 8.08 -0.95
CA GLN A 144 15.77 7.38 -0.16
C GLN A 144 14.56 7.08 -1.05
N ARG A 145 14.29 5.80 -1.27
CA ARG A 145 13.09 5.35 -1.98
C ARG A 145 11.95 5.15 -1.00
N ILE A 146 10.79 5.66 -1.37
CA ILE A 146 9.57 5.64 -0.56
C ILE A 146 8.45 5.05 -1.41
N TYR A 147 7.86 3.97 -0.91
CA TYR A 147 6.84 3.20 -1.61
C TYR A 147 5.51 3.30 -0.88
N PHE A 148 4.52 3.89 -1.50
CA PHE A 148 3.12 3.80 -1.11
C PHE A 148 2.50 2.63 -1.86
N ILE A 149 1.97 1.64 -1.15
CA ILE A 149 1.42 0.42 -1.75
C ILE A 149 -0.07 0.39 -1.47
N ASP A 150 -0.87 0.70 -2.50
CA ASP A 150 -2.32 0.75 -2.36
C ASP A 150 -2.91 -0.66 -2.34
N GLU A 151 -3.99 -0.81 -1.59
CA GLU A 151 -4.68 -2.08 -1.33
C GLU A 151 -3.72 -3.22 -1.00
N VAL A 152 -2.74 -2.93 -0.15
CA VAL A 152 -1.62 -3.84 0.14
C VAL A 152 -2.05 -5.26 0.55
N HIS A 153 -3.28 -5.42 1.09
CA HIS A 153 -3.84 -6.72 1.45
C HIS A 153 -4.04 -7.65 0.25
N ARG A 154 -4.15 -7.13 -0.98
CA ARG A 154 -4.28 -7.93 -2.20
C ARG A 154 -2.94 -8.51 -2.65
N GLY A 155 -1.83 -7.89 -2.29
CA GLY A 155 -0.48 -8.33 -2.61
C GLY A 155 -0.05 -9.66 -1.98
N TYR A 156 -0.89 -10.29 -1.15
CA TYR A 156 -0.56 -11.55 -0.46
C TYR A 156 -0.96 -12.83 -1.22
N LYS A 157 -1.58 -12.70 -2.41
CA LYS A 157 -1.89 -13.84 -3.29
C LYS A 157 -0.86 -13.92 -4.43
N GLU A 158 -1.28 -13.70 -5.66
CA GLU A 158 -0.40 -13.78 -6.84
C GLU A 158 0.56 -12.59 -6.95
N ALA A 159 0.12 -11.39 -6.55
CA ALA A 159 0.99 -10.23 -6.42
C ALA A 159 1.94 -10.28 -5.20
N GLY A 160 1.80 -11.27 -4.32
CA GLY A 160 2.62 -11.45 -3.12
C GLY A 160 4.09 -11.70 -3.44
N ILE A 161 4.38 -12.33 -4.56
CA ILE A 161 5.75 -12.54 -5.04
C ILE A 161 6.41 -11.19 -5.37
N PHE A 162 5.70 -10.29 -6.04
CA PHE A 162 6.26 -8.96 -6.34
C PHE A 162 6.54 -8.17 -5.07
N LEU A 163 5.58 -8.12 -4.14
CA LEU A 163 5.75 -7.39 -2.88
C LEU A 163 6.91 -7.98 -2.07
N ALA A 164 6.98 -9.30 -1.93
CA ALA A 164 8.07 -9.96 -1.22
C ALA A 164 9.43 -9.68 -1.90
N ASN A 165 9.48 -9.72 -3.23
CA ASN A 165 10.68 -9.39 -4.00
C ASN A 165 11.07 -7.92 -3.82
N LEU A 166 10.12 -7.00 -3.85
CA LEU A 166 10.36 -5.57 -3.65
C LEU A 166 10.88 -5.29 -2.24
N LEU A 167 10.24 -5.86 -1.21
CA LEU A 167 10.66 -5.72 0.19
C LEU A 167 12.06 -6.31 0.43
N GLY A 168 12.39 -7.40 -0.24
CA GLY A 168 13.72 -8.04 -0.17
C GLY A 168 14.79 -7.33 -0.99
N ALA A 169 14.40 -6.73 -2.12
CA ALA A 169 15.33 -6.10 -3.05
C ALA A 169 15.76 -4.70 -2.59
N ASP A 170 14.93 -3.99 -1.83
CA ASP A 170 15.26 -2.67 -1.29
C ASP A 170 15.26 -2.66 0.26
N PRO A 171 16.30 -3.21 0.89
CA PRO A 171 16.36 -3.30 2.36
C PRO A 171 16.45 -1.95 3.06
N LYS A 172 16.64 -0.86 2.31
CA LYS A 172 16.65 0.52 2.81
C LYS A 172 15.43 1.33 2.39
N GLY A 173 14.46 0.70 1.76
CA GLY A 173 13.20 1.32 1.35
C GLY A 173 12.32 1.71 2.53
N LEU A 174 11.57 2.78 2.39
CA LEU A 174 10.46 3.11 3.29
C LEU A 174 9.16 2.62 2.64
N PHE A 175 8.51 1.63 3.26
CA PHE A 175 7.30 1.01 2.73
C PHE A 175 6.08 1.38 3.57
N ILE A 176 5.10 2.00 2.93
CA ILE A 176 3.85 2.46 3.54
C ILE A 176 2.70 1.77 2.82
N GLY A 177 2.19 0.70 3.41
CA GLY A 177 0.99 0.02 2.92
C GLY A 177 -0.26 0.84 3.22
N LEU A 178 -1.15 0.94 2.25
CA LEU A 178 -2.45 1.60 2.37
C LEU A 178 -3.53 0.55 2.23
N THR A 179 -4.45 0.44 3.18
CA THR A 179 -5.56 -0.53 3.08
C THR A 179 -6.76 -0.13 3.93
N GLY A 180 -7.96 -0.44 3.45
CA GLY A 180 -9.19 -0.37 4.23
C GLY A 180 -9.53 -1.70 4.93
N THR A 181 -8.96 -2.80 4.46
CA THR A 181 -9.30 -4.17 4.86
C THR A 181 -8.04 -5.02 5.08
N PRO A 182 -7.24 -4.76 6.12
CA PRO A 182 -6.05 -5.56 6.39
C PRO A 182 -6.43 -7.02 6.64
N ILE A 183 -5.56 -7.92 6.22
CA ILE A 183 -5.73 -9.34 6.48
C ILE A 183 -5.21 -9.64 7.89
N LEU A 184 -6.03 -10.29 8.70
CA LEU A 184 -5.61 -10.82 9.98
C LEU A 184 -4.96 -12.20 9.78
N ALA A 185 -3.83 -12.43 10.44
CA ALA A 185 -3.17 -13.72 10.41
C ALA A 185 -4.08 -14.82 10.99
N LYS A 186 -4.18 -15.95 10.29
CA LYS A 186 -4.82 -17.14 10.84
C LYS A 186 -3.73 -18.02 11.46
N LYS A 187 -3.80 -18.21 12.77
CA LYS A 187 -2.89 -19.02 13.55
C LYS A 187 -3.64 -20.22 14.12
N GLU A 188 -3.05 -21.39 14.06
CA GLU A 188 -3.57 -22.60 14.69
C GLU A 188 -2.48 -23.19 15.60
N LYS A 189 -2.88 -23.87 16.67
CA LYS A 189 -1.95 -24.61 17.52
C LYS A 189 -1.85 -26.03 17.00
N ASP A 190 -0.62 -26.54 16.89
CA ASP A 190 -0.40 -27.96 16.62
C ASP A 190 -0.65 -28.80 17.87
N GLU A 191 -0.57 -30.14 17.73
CA GLU A 191 -0.78 -31.11 18.82
C GLU A 191 0.20 -30.91 19.98
N ASN A 192 1.33 -30.27 19.75
CA ASN A 192 2.36 -29.96 20.76
C ASN A 192 2.19 -28.56 21.37
N GLY A 193 1.12 -27.83 21.00
CA GLY A 193 0.84 -26.47 21.49
C GLY A 193 1.63 -25.35 20.80
N ASN A 194 2.44 -25.65 19.78
CA ASN A 194 3.16 -24.63 19.02
C ASN A 194 2.23 -23.88 18.07
N VAL A 195 2.43 -22.58 17.93
CA VAL A 195 1.62 -21.75 17.04
C VAL A 195 2.14 -21.84 15.62
N LYS A 196 1.31 -22.39 14.72
CA LYS A 196 1.58 -22.44 13.29
C LYS A 196 0.75 -21.35 12.58
N ILE A 197 1.39 -20.57 11.72
CA ILE A 197 0.71 -19.59 10.86
C ILE A 197 0.14 -20.35 9.66
N ILE A 198 -1.19 -20.43 9.58
CA ILE A 198 -1.90 -21.08 8.46
C ILE A 198 -2.07 -20.11 7.30
N ARG A 199 -2.30 -18.84 7.61
CA ARG A 199 -2.39 -17.76 6.63
C ARG A 199 -1.72 -16.53 7.21
N PRO A 200 -0.69 -15.98 6.52
CA PRO A 200 -0.06 -14.75 6.96
C PRO A 200 -1.05 -13.57 6.86
N GLY A 201 -0.90 -12.65 7.75
CA GLY A 201 -1.64 -11.40 7.77
C GLY A 201 -0.79 -10.21 7.37
N THR A 202 -1.40 -9.04 7.36
CA THR A 202 -0.73 -7.78 7.01
C THR A 202 0.48 -7.50 7.91
N THR A 203 0.39 -7.83 9.20
CA THR A 203 1.45 -7.61 10.18
C THR A 203 2.61 -8.62 10.11
N ASP A 204 2.51 -9.65 9.28
CA ASP A 204 3.62 -10.56 9.05
C ASP A 204 4.59 -10.03 7.96
N PHE A 205 4.14 -9.05 7.17
CA PHE A 205 4.94 -8.38 6.13
C PHE A 205 5.33 -6.94 6.52
N PHE A 206 4.55 -6.31 7.40
CA PHE A 206 4.74 -4.95 7.87
C PHE A 206 4.85 -4.93 9.38
N ASP A 207 5.82 -4.21 9.91
CA ASP A 207 6.17 -4.23 11.33
C ASP A 207 5.05 -3.70 12.23
N SER A 208 4.25 -2.74 11.74
CA SER A 208 3.25 -2.07 12.56
C SER A 208 2.21 -1.30 11.77
N TYR A 209 1.11 -0.99 12.43
CA TYR A 209 0.16 -0.01 11.94
C TYR A 209 0.64 1.42 12.27
N LEU A 210 0.66 2.26 11.26
CA LEU A 210 0.95 3.67 11.40
C LEU A 210 -0.19 4.42 12.10
N HIS A 211 -1.42 4.16 11.64
CA HIS A 211 -2.66 4.67 12.20
C HIS A 211 -3.84 3.78 11.80
N LYS A 212 -4.88 3.79 12.62
CA LYS A 212 -6.10 3.00 12.40
C LYS A 212 -7.31 3.91 12.41
N TYR A 213 -8.02 3.94 11.30
CA TYR A 213 -9.26 4.68 11.14
C TYR A 213 -10.35 3.73 10.65
N TYR A 214 -11.10 3.21 11.64
CA TYR A 214 -12.08 2.17 11.41
C TYR A 214 -13.38 2.68 10.78
N TYR A 215 -14.13 1.76 10.20
CA TYR A 215 -15.40 1.99 9.53
C TYR A 215 -16.44 2.70 10.44
N ASN A 216 -16.57 2.28 11.69
CA ASN A 216 -17.48 2.92 12.66
C ASN A 216 -17.12 4.39 12.91
N LYS A 217 -15.84 4.72 13.03
CA LYS A 217 -15.40 6.10 13.18
C LYS A 217 -15.64 6.91 11.92
N SER A 218 -15.41 6.32 10.75
CA SER A 218 -15.67 6.97 9.47
C SER A 218 -17.16 7.28 9.25
N ILE A 219 -18.06 6.40 9.74
CA ILE A 219 -19.50 6.66 9.73
C ILE A 219 -19.83 7.82 10.69
N ALA A 220 -19.30 7.79 11.90
CA ALA A 220 -19.53 8.84 12.88
C ALA A 220 -19.04 10.21 12.42
N ASP A 221 -17.93 10.24 11.67
CA ASP A 221 -17.35 11.45 11.08
C ASP A 221 -18.05 11.87 9.75
N GLY A 222 -19.02 11.10 9.25
CA GLY A 222 -19.79 11.40 8.04
C GLY A 222 -19.05 11.11 6.71
N TYR A 223 -17.91 10.43 6.73
CA TYR A 223 -17.15 10.09 5.51
C TYR A 223 -17.61 8.80 4.84
N THR A 224 -18.30 7.93 5.57
CA THR A 224 -18.76 6.64 5.06
C THR A 224 -20.22 6.42 5.46
N LEU A 225 -21.03 5.97 4.52
CA LEU A 225 -22.43 5.64 4.79
C LEU A 225 -22.55 4.30 5.52
N PRO A 226 -23.47 4.17 6.50
CA PRO A 226 -23.74 2.89 7.14
C PRO A 226 -24.36 1.90 6.14
N ILE A 227 -23.86 0.66 6.12
CA ILE A 227 -24.45 -0.41 5.32
C ILE A 227 -25.68 -0.92 6.06
N LYS A 228 -26.86 -0.74 5.48
CA LYS A 228 -28.09 -1.39 5.93
C LYS A 228 -28.24 -2.72 5.20
N LYS A 229 -28.31 -3.82 5.95
CA LYS A 229 -28.59 -5.13 5.40
C LYS A 229 -30.11 -5.34 5.44
N GLU A 230 -30.75 -5.34 4.29
CA GLU A 230 -32.15 -5.74 4.15
C GLU A 230 -32.23 -7.18 3.63
N SER A 231 -32.99 -7.99 4.34
CA SER A 231 -33.28 -9.37 3.91
C SER A 231 -34.59 -9.37 3.12
N ILE A 232 -34.49 -9.45 1.80
CA ILE A 232 -35.67 -9.62 0.96
C ILE A 232 -35.96 -11.12 0.88
N SER A 233 -37.11 -11.54 1.42
CA SER A 233 -37.63 -12.90 1.24
C SER A 233 -38.47 -12.90 -0.03
N THR A 234 -37.97 -13.51 -1.10
CA THR A 234 -38.73 -13.71 -2.34
C THR A 234 -39.26 -15.14 -2.39
N ARG A 235 -40.41 -15.35 -3.07
CA ARG A 235 -40.92 -16.69 -3.37
C ARG A 235 -39.86 -17.58 -4.01
N PHE A 236 -39.11 -17.03 -4.93
CA PHE A 236 -37.99 -17.70 -5.59
C PHE A 236 -36.91 -18.20 -4.61
N LYS A 237 -36.57 -17.41 -3.60
CA LYS A 237 -35.63 -17.81 -2.56
C LYS A 237 -36.16 -18.94 -1.69
N SER A 238 -37.47 -18.94 -1.38
CA SER A 238 -38.10 -20.02 -0.64
C SER A 238 -38.19 -21.31 -1.45
N ASP A 239 -38.43 -21.20 -2.75
CA ASP A 239 -38.53 -22.34 -3.66
C ASP A 239 -37.16 -22.98 -3.93
N ILE A 240 -36.11 -22.17 -4.13
CA ILE A 240 -34.72 -22.66 -4.18
C ILE A 240 -34.34 -23.36 -2.88
N LYS A 241 -34.70 -22.81 -1.73
CA LYS A 241 -34.42 -23.42 -0.44
C LYS A 241 -35.13 -24.76 -0.28
N LYS A 242 -36.39 -24.87 -0.72
CA LYS A 242 -37.15 -26.12 -0.75
C LYS A 242 -36.52 -27.13 -1.71
N MET A 243 -36.11 -26.73 -2.92
CA MET A 243 -35.40 -27.59 -3.85
C MET A 243 -34.07 -28.10 -3.28
N TYR A 244 -33.29 -27.22 -2.65
CA TYR A 244 -31.96 -27.59 -2.11
C TYR A 244 -32.04 -28.52 -0.90
N PHE A 245 -33.02 -28.33 -0.03
CA PHE A 245 -33.19 -29.15 1.19
C PHE A 245 -34.19 -30.29 1.01
N GLY A 246 -34.97 -30.30 -0.07
CA GLY A 246 -35.93 -31.36 -0.40
C GLY A 246 -35.34 -32.58 -1.12
N TYR A 247 -34.08 -32.50 -1.58
CA TYR A 247 -33.40 -33.61 -2.26
C TYR A 247 -32.15 -34.04 -1.48
N PRO A 248 -32.22 -35.07 -0.63
CA PRO A 248 -31.13 -35.52 0.22
C PRO A 248 -29.86 -36.00 -0.51
N ASN A 249 -29.95 -36.23 -1.81
CA ASN A 249 -28.86 -36.81 -2.60
C ASN A 249 -28.07 -35.81 -3.46
N TYR A 250 -28.30 -34.51 -3.36
CA TYR A 250 -27.58 -33.51 -4.17
C TYR A 250 -26.17 -33.21 -3.65
N HIS A 251 -25.88 -33.51 -2.39
CA HIS A 251 -24.56 -33.30 -1.77
C HIS A 251 -23.49 -34.35 -2.17
N LYS A 252 -23.80 -35.32 -2.99
CA LYS A 252 -22.85 -36.36 -3.41
C LYS A 252 -22.26 -36.18 -4.81
N ARG A 253 -22.52 -35.04 -5.49
CA ARG A 253 -22.06 -34.82 -6.89
C ARG A 253 -21.38 -33.45 -7.14
N LEU A 254 -20.82 -32.80 -6.10
CA LEU A 254 -19.91 -31.66 -6.27
C LEU A 254 -18.61 -31.95 -5.56
#